data_a1ec5b70eadaa4245901ef82c12fa326
#
_entry.id   a1ec5b70eadaa4245901ef82c12fa326
#
_cell.length_a   1.000
_cell.length_b   1.000
_cell.length_c   1.000
_cell.angle_alpha   90.00
_cell.angle_beta   90.00
_cell.angle_gamma   90.00
#
_symmetry.space_group_name_H-M   'P 1'
#
loop_
_entity.id
_entity.type
_entity.pdbx_description
1 polymer ?
#
loop_
_entity_poly.entity_id
_entity_poly.type
_entity_poly.pdbx_seq_one_letter_code
_entity_poly.pdbx_strand_id
1 'polypeptide(L)'
;MAAALALVLGAAGCDGQAAHWIAGDPAAAASGQAGGGVSLPTGDPARAGTAPPQRVRIPDIDVDAVLEQLHLLADGSLAAPSSFTEAGWYADGTRPGDTGPAVIAGHIDSTHGPAVFYRLDKLRAGALVEVRQDGRWLTFRVTEVARYPKNAFPTARVYGPTPDPQLRLITCGGVFDSARGSYRDNVVVYAVAA
;
A
#
# COMPACT_ATOMS: atom_id res chain seq x y z
N MET A 1 -39.27 -29.19 -30.84
CA MET A 1 -37.87 -28.82 -30.93
C MET A 1 -37.68 -27.54 -30.11
N ALA A 2 -37.21 -27.64 -28.87
CA ALA A 2 -37.00 -26.52 -27.99
C ALA A 2 -35.47 -26.28 -27.89
N ALA A 3 -35.01 -25.15 -28.38
CA ALA A 3 -33.62 -24.74 -28.28
C ALA A 3 -33.39 -24.11 -26.90
N ALA A 4 -32.58 -24.75 -26.06
CA ALA A 4 -32.14 -24.21 -24.81
C ALA A 4 -30.99 -23.23 -25.04
N LEU A 5 -31.22 -21.95 -24.74
CA LEU A 5 -30.22 -20.89 -24.76
C LEU A 5 -29.45 -20.94 -23.42
N ALA A 6 -28.24 -21.46 -23.42
CA ALA A 6 -27.38 -21.46 -22.25
C ALA A 6 -26.79 -20.05 -22.07
N LEU A 7 -27.21 -19.36 -21.02
CA LEU A 7 -26.59 -18.11 -20.57
C LEU A 7 -25.26 -18.45 -19.86
N VAL A 8 -24.16 -18.17 -20.51
CA VAL A 8 -22.85 -18.21 -19.87
C VAL A 8 -22.70 -16.91 -19.08
N LEU A 9 -22.93 -16.96 -17.75
CA LEU A 9 -22.50 -15.89 -16.84
C LEU A 9 -20.98 -15.96 -16.75
N GLY A 10 -20.31 -15.07 -17.46
CA GLY A 10 -18.91 -14.80 -17.23
C GLY A 10 -18.72 -14.16 -15.87
N ALA A 11 -18.22 -14.92 -14.89
CA ALA A 11 -17.72 -14.37 -13.66
C ALA A 11 -16.46 -13.56 -13.98
N ALA A 12 -16.59 -12.24 -14.06
CA ALA A 12 -15.46 -11.34 -14.07
C ALA A 12 -14.87 -11.33 -12.65
N GLY A 13 -14.01 -12.31 -12.36
CA GLY A 13 -13.17 -12.30 -11.18
C GLY A 13 -12.17 -11.15 -11.29
N CYS A 14 -11.93 -10.45 -10.20
CA CYS A 14 -10.81 -9.51 -10.07
C CYS A 14 -9.47 -10.28 -9.97
N ASP A 15 -9.36 -11.39 -10.67
CA ASP A 15 -8.14 -12.18 -10.75
C ASP A 15 -7.24 -11.61 -11.84
N GLY A 16 -6.17 -10.95 -11.44
CA GLY A 16 -5.00 -10.76 -12.27
C GLY A 16 -4.73 -9.38 -12.84
N GLN A 17 -5.34 -8.31 -12.35
CA GLN A 17 -4.81 -6.98 -12.63
C GLN A 17 -4.06 -6.46 -11.41
N ALA A 18 -2.74 -6.35 -11.56
CA ALA A 18 -1.88 -5.73 -10.57
C ALA A 18 -2.49 -4.38 -10.15
N ALA A 19 -2.89 -4.28 -8.89
CA ALA A 19 -3.40 -3.04 -8.35
C ALA A 19 -2.25 -2.01 -8.41
N HIS A 20 -2.36 -1.04 -9.33
CA HIS A 20 -1.40 0.06 -9.42
C HIS A 20 -1.56 0.95 -8.20
N TRP A 21 -0.76 0.68 -7.19
CA TRP A 21 -0.90 1.32 -5.88
C TRP A 21 -0.30 2.72 -5.84
N ILE A 22 0.67 3.04 -6.73
CA ILE A 22 1.58 4.15 -6.43
C ILE A 22 1.96 5.04 -7.61
N ALA A 23 1.98 4.54 -8.83
CA ALA A 23 2.22 5.39 -9.97
C ALA A 23 0.91 5.98 -10.47
N GLY A 24 0.88 7.28 -10.74
CA GLY A 24 -0.15 7.84 -11.59
C GLY A 24 -0.15 7.08 -12.91
N ASP A 25 -1.34 6.95 -13.49
CA ASP A 25 -1.59 6.24 -14.77
C ASP A 25 -0.50 6.59 -15.81
N PRO A 26 0.29 5.64 -16.31
CA PRO A 26 1.32 5.93 -17.31
C PRO A 26 0.77 6.53 -18.60
N ALA A 27 -0.53 6.40 -18.85
CA ALA A 27 -1.20 7.03 -19.98
C ALA A 27 -1.33 8.57 -19.86
N ALA A 28 -1.21 9.14 -18.65
CA ALA A 28 -1.24 10.57 -18.43
C ALA A 28 0.13 11.25 -18.61
N ALA A 29 1.22 10.50 -18.70
CA ALA A 29 2.58 11.00 -18.79
C ALA A 29 3.07 11.26 -20.24
N ALA A 30 2.24 11.02 -21.26
CA ALA A 30 2.65 11.12 -22.66
C ALA A 30 2.60 12.52 -23.27
N SER A 31 2.29 13.57 -22.50
CA SER A 31 2.31 14.94 -23.01
C SER A 31 2.80 15.91 -21.95
N GLY A 32 4.10 16.15 -21.89
CA GLY A 32 4.64 17.28 -21.15
C GLY A 32 5.94 17.04 -20.41
N GLN A 33 7.03 17.40 -21.05
CA GLN A 33 8.34 17.79 -20.51
C GLN A 33 9.14 16.77 -19.66
N ALA A 34 10.34 16.53 -20.13
CA ALA A 34 11.46 15.94 -19.42
C ALA A 34 11.68 16.67 -18.07
N GLY A 35 11.38 15.97 -16.99
CA GLY A 35 11.57 16.48 -15.63
C GLY A 35 11.63 15.33 -14.67
N GLY A 36 12.84 14.93 -14.29
CA GLY A 36 13.20 14.20 -13.10
C GLY A 36 12.29 13.05 -12.69
N GLY A 37 12.55 11.85 -13.18
CA GLY A 37 11.96 10.64 -12.60
C GLY A 37 12.22 10.66 -11.09
N VAL A 38 11.15 10.67 -10.28
CA VAL A 38 11.29 10.51 -8.84
C VAL A 38 11.68 9.05 -8.61
N SER A 39 12.98 8.80 -8.46
CA SER A 39 13.44 7.49 -8.02
C SER A 39 12.89 7.28 -6.61
N LEU A 40 12.18 6.18 -6.39
CA LEU A 40 11.83 5.76 -5.04
C LEU A 40 13.14 5.48 -4.28
N PRO A 41 13.25 5.89 -3.01
CA PRO A 41 14.45 5.63 -2.23
C PRO A 41 14.64 4.11 -2.11
N THR A 42 15.80 3.63 -2.52
CA THR A 42 16.27 2.29 -2.23
C THR A 42 16.96 2.32 -0.86
N GLY A 43 16.62 1.37 0.01
CA GLY A 43 17.26 1.24 1.32
C GLY A 43 18.76 0.99 1.20
N ASP A 44 19.51 1.34 2.22
CA ASP A 44 20.96 1.10 2.29
C ASP A 44 21.24 -0.42 2.37
N PRO A 45 21.91 -1.02 1.36
CA PRO A 45 22.26 -2.44 1.40
C PRO A 45 23.30 -2.80 2.47
N ALA A 46 23.91 -1.82 3.14
CA ALA A 46 24.97 -2.06 4.13
C ALA A 46 24.48 -2.52 5.51
N ARG A 47 23.17 -2.52 5.77
CA ARG A 47 22.61 -3.06 7.02
C ARG A 47 22.30 -4.56 6.92
N ALA A 48 23.31 -5.36 6.61
CA ALA A 48 23.23 -6.80 6.73
C ALA A 48 23.05 -7.19 8.20
N GLY A 49 21.89 -7.79 8.55
CA GLY A 49 21.68 -8.38 9.87
C GLY A 49 20.31 -8.17 10.50
N THR A 50 19.50 -7.25 10.01
CA THR A 50 18.13 -7.06 10.53
C THR A 50 17.15 -7.88 9.69
N ALA A 51 16.41 -8.78 10.32
CA ALA A 51 15.36 -9.53 9.63
C ALA A 51 14.28 -8.59 9.08
N PRO A 52 13.59 -8.96 7.99
CA PRO A 52 12.46 -8.18 7.50
C PRO A 52 11.36 -8.08 8.57
N PRO A 53 10.52 -7.05 8.55
CA PRO A 53 9.37 -6.96 9.43
C PRO A 53 8.40 -8.12 9.12
N GLN A 54 7.83 -8.72 10.18
CA GLN A 54 7.04 -9.94 10.06
C GLN A 54 5.54 -9.71 10.28
N ARG A 55 5.17 -8.66 11.01
CA ARG A 55 3.78 -8.45 11.42
C ARG A 55 3.47 -6.99 11.65
N VAL A 56 2.24 -6.58 11.33
CA VAL A 56 1.70 -5.27 11.68
C VAL A 56 0.46 -5.44 12.54
N ARG A 57 0.34 -4.60 13.60
CA ARG A 57 -0.82 -4.55 14.48
C ARG A 57 -1.32 -3.12 14.60
N ILE A 58 -2.64 -2.93 14.50
CA ILE A 58 -3.32 -1.63 14.63
C ILE A 58 -4.61 -1.86 15.43
N PRO A 59 -4.54 -1.78 16.78
CA PRO A 59 -5.67 -2.15 17.64
C PRO A 59 -6.96 -1.37 17.34
N ASP A 60 -6.86 -0.07 17.05
CA ASP A 60 -8.02 0.81 16.84
C ASP A 60 -8.92 0.39 15.66
N ILE A 61 -8.42 -0.44 14.76
CA ILE A 61 -9.15 -0.94 13.59
C ILE A 61 -9.12 -2.46 13.45
N ASP A 62 -8.75 -3.18 14.53
CA ASP A 62 -8.68 -4.64 14.62
C ASP A 62 -7.79 -5.29 13.55
N VAL A 63 -6.67 -4.67 13.22
CA VAL A 63 -5.65 -5.25 12.32
C VAL A 63 -4.60 -5.98 13.13
N ASP A 64 -4.34 -7.23 12.77
CA ASP A 64 -3.21 -8.03 13.24
C ASP A 64 -2.80 -8.99 12.11
N ALA A 65 -1.88 -8.58 11.24
CA ALA A 65 -1.58 -9.24 9.99
C ALA A 65 -0.09 -9.54 9.80
N VAL A 66 0.20 -10.63 9.14
CA VAL A 66 1.54 -10.99 8.65
C VAL A 66 1.95 -10.00 7.57
N LEU A 67 3.26 -9.74 7.46
CA LEU A 67 3.86 -8.92 6.41
C LEU A 67 4.64 -9.79 5.44
N GLU A 68 4.26 -9.75 4.18
CA GLU A 68 5.08 -10.22 3.07
C GLU A 68 6.01 -9.12 2.53
N GLN A 69 6.98 -9.48 1.73
CA GLN A 69 7.87 -8.53 1.06
C GLN A 69 7.28 -8.14 -0.28
N LEU A 70 7.17 -6.83 -0.52
CA LEU A 70 6.72 -6.26 -1.78
C LEU A 70 7.89 -5.61 -2.51
N HIS A 71 7.93 -5.80 -3.82
CA HIS A 71 8.92 -5.22 -4.71
C HIS A 71 8.24 -4.36 -5.77
N LEU A 72 9.02 -3.53 -6.45
CA LEU A 72 8.52 -2.78 -7.59
C LEU A 72 8.30 -3.70 -8.79
N LEU A 73 7.22 -3.45 -9.50
CA LEU A 73 6.94 -4.05 -10.80
C LEU A 73 7.77 -3.36 -11.89
N ALA A 74 7.81 -3.93 -13.09
CA ALA A 74 8.58 -3.41 -14.22
C ALA A 74 8.15 -1.99 -14.65
N ASP A 75 6.92 -1.59 -14.34
CA ASP A 75 6.39 -0.25 -14.59
C ASP A 75 6.71 0.76 -13.47
N GLY A 76 7.44 0.34 -12.43
CA GLY A 76 7.81 1.16 -11.28
C GLY A 76 6.71 1.28 -10.21
N SER A 77 5.58 0.64 -10.37
CA SER A 77 4.56 0.56 -9.32
C SER A 77 4.93 -0.46 -8.24
N LEU A 78 4.45 -0.26 -7.02
CA LEU A 78 4.63 -1.25 -5.95
C LEU A 78 3.67 -2.43 -6.17
N ALA A 79 4.18 -3.65 -6.08
CA ALA A 79 3.34 -4.84 -6.10
C ALA A 79 2.29 -4.80 -4.98
N ALA A 80 1.11 -5.36 -5.24
CA ALA A 80 0.10 -5.57 -4.20
C ALA A 80 0.42 -6.83 -3.40
N PRO A 81 -0.04 -6.93 -2.12
CA PRO A 81 0.00 -8.19 -1.39
C PRO A 81 -0.72 -9.31 -2.14
N SER A 82 -0.18 -10.52 -2.03
CA SER A 82 -0.77 -11.72 -2.66
C SER A 82 -2.05 -12.18 -1.96
N SER A 83 -2.21 -11.83 -0.70
CA SER A 83 -3.34 -12.20 0.16
C SER A 83 -4.15 -10.97 0.58
N PHE A 84 -5.48 -11.10 0.61
CA PHE A 84 -6.37 -10.05 1.11
C PHE A 84 -6.37 -9.92 2.64
N THR A 85 -5.89 -10.92 3.36
CA THR A 85 -5.80 -10.93 4.83
C THR A 85 -4.42 -10.53 5.36
N GLU A 86 -3.42 -10.43 4.49
CA GLU A 86 -2.06 -10.04 4.81
C GLU A 86 -1.77 -8.63 4.27
N ALA A 87 -0.76 -7.98 4.84
CA ALA A 87 -0.21 -6.76 4.32
C ALA A 87 1.21 -7.01 3.77
N GLY A 88 1.79 -6.04 3.10
CA GLY A 88 3.13 -6.22 2.58
C GLY A 88 4.00 -4.98 2.83
N TRP A 89 5.25 -5.20 3.20
CA TRP A 89 6.25 -4.17 3.37
C TRP A 89 7.06 -3.99 2.08
N TYR A 90 7.27 -2.74 1.65
CA TYR A 90 8.14 -2.40 0.52
C TYR A 90 9.60 -2.71 0.87
N ALA A 91 10.10 -3.85 0.38
CA ALA A 91 11.37 -4.43 0.79
C ALA A 91 12.61 -3.72 0.23
N ASP A 92 12.45 -3.04 -0.92
CA ASP A 92 13.53 -2.27 -1.55
C ASP A 92 13.65 -0.85 -0.95
N GLY A 93 12.74 -0.48 -0.03
CA GLY A 93 12.69 0.80 0.65
C GLY A 93 13.26 0.79 2.07
N THR A 94 12.89 1.81 2.85
CA THR A 94 13.30 1.96 4.25
C THR A 94 12.68 0.87 5.13
N ARG A 95 13.45 0.35 6.07
CA ARG A 95 12.95 -0.58 7.09
C ARG A 95 12.26 0.18 8.22
N PRO A 96 11.22 -0.42 8.84
CA PRO A 96 10.65 0.15 10.06
C PRO A 96 11.72 0.38 11.14
N GLY A 97 11.77 1.60 11.66
CA GLY A 97 12.75 2.03 12.67
C GLY A 97 14.03 2.64 12.13
N ASP A 98 14.31 2.53 10.83
CA ASP A 98 15.39 3.25 10.18
C ASP A 98 14.97 4.68 9.80
N THR A 99 15.92 5.59 9.65
CA THR A 99 15.67 6.96 9.16
C THR A 99 15.04 6.91 7.77
N GLY A 100 13.92 7.59 7.61
CA GLY A 100 13.14 7.57 6.38
C GLY A 100 11.76 6.95 6.57
N PRO A 101 10.92 6.92 5.51
CA PRO A 101 9.59 6.34 5.57
C PRO A 101 9.61 4.85 5.20
N ALA A 102 9.30 3.97 6.14
CA ALA A 102 8.95 2.59 5.83
C ALA A 102 7.52 2.55 5.26
N VAL A 103 7.29 1.74 4.23
CA VAL A 103 5.99 1.66 3.55
C VAL A 103 5.39 0.26 3.71
N ILE A 104 4.13 0.21 4.15
CA ILE A 104 3.34 -1.02 4.24
C ILE A 104 2.05 -0.81 3.46
N ALA A 105 1.76 -1.67 2.51
CA ALA A 105 0.53 -1.64 1.71
C ALA A 105 -0.37 -2.83 2.06
N GLY A 106 -1.68 -2.65 1.85
CA GLY A 106 -2.67 -3.70 2.08
C GLY A 106 -3.96 -3.43 1.30
N HIS A 107 -4.68 -4.48 0.97
CA HIS A 107 -5.94 -4.38 0.25
C HIS A 107 -7.04 -3.73 1.09
N ILE A 108 -7.93 -2.96 0.44
CA ILE A 108 -9.13 -2.41 1.09
C ILE A 108 -10.23 -3.48 1.16
N ASP A 109 -10.47 -4.20 0.08
CA ASP A 109 -11.50 -5.25 -0.02
C ASP A 109 -11.18 -6.24 -1.14
N SER A 110 -12.07 -7.21 -1.27
CA SER A 110 -12.10 -8.20 -2.34
C SER A 110 -13.55 -8.44 -2.77
N THR A 111 -13.78 -9.26 -3.78
CA THR A 111 -15.11 -9.74 -4.17
C THR A 111 -15.82 -10.52 -3.05
N HIS A 112 -15.08 -10.96 -2.03
CA HIS A 112 -15.60 -11.73 -0.89
C HIS A 112 -15.83 -10.89 0.37
N GLY A 113 -15.48 -9.60 0.34
CA GLY A 113 -15.70 -8.68 1.46
C GLY A 113 -14.46 -7.86 1.85
N PRO A 114 -14.48 -7.25 3.06
CA PRO A 114 -13.41 -6.43 3.57
C PRO A 114 -12.05 -7.16 3.61
N ALA A 115 -10.96 -6.44 3.25
CA ALA A 115 -9.61 -6.93 3.35
C ALA A 115 -8.85 -6.28 4.54
N VAL A 116 -7.57 -6.57 4.65
CA VAL A 116 -6.72 -6.20 5.81
C VAL A 116 -6.78 -4.73 6.17
N PHE A 117 -6.83 -3.82 5.19
CA PHE A 117 -6.86 -2.36 5.42
C PHE A 117 -8.21 -1.70 5.11
N TYR A 118 -9.30 -2.47 5.17
CA TYR A 118 -10.65 -1.97 4.92
C TYR A 118 -11.02 -0.73 5.75
N ARG A 119 -10.57 -0.68 7.02
CA ARG A 119 -10.87 0.41 7.95
C ARG A 119 -9.72 1.41 8.13
N LEU A 120 -8.71 1.40 7.24
CA LEU A 120 -7.55 2.27 7.38
C LEU A 120 -7.92 3.77 7.42
N ASP A 121 -8.95 4.17 6.69
CA ASP A 121 -9.48 5.55 6.68
C ASP A 121 -10.17 5.97 7.99
N LYS A 122 -10.43 5.04 8.90
CA LYS A 122 -11.04 5.31 10.22
C LYS A 122 -10.02 5.71 11.27
N LEU A 123 -8.73 5.48 11.01
CA LEU A 123 -7.69 5.89 11.95
C LEU A 123 -7.72 7.39 12.19
N ARG A 124 -7.24 7.79 13.37
CA ARG A 124 -7.13 9.19 13.78
C ARG A 124 -5.71 9.47 14.25
N ALA A 125 -5.32 10.73 14.23
CA ALA A 125 -4.08 11.18 14.87
C ALA A 125 -4.05 10.72 16.33
N GLY A 126 -2.90 10.19 16.76
CA GLY A 126 -2.70 9.58 18.07
C GLY A 126 -2.84 8.07 18.12
N ALA A 127 -3.53 7.42 17.16
CA ALA A 127 -3.63 5.96 17.06
C ALA A 127 -2.24 5.31 16.99
N LEU A 128 -2.11 4.09 17.49
CA LEU A 128 -0.85 3.37 17.50
C LEU A 128 -0.82 2.32 16.40
N VAL A 129 0.34 2.21 15.76
CA VAL A 129 0.69 1.17 14.81
C VAL A 129 1.94 0.48 15.32
N GLU A 130 1.89 -0.83 15.48
CA GLU A 130 2.99 -1.63 15.94
C GLU A 130 3.50 -2.53 14.81
N VAL A 131 4.80 -2.53 14.58
CA VAL A 131 5.47 -3.40 13.59
C VAL A 131 6.43 -4.32 14.31
N ARG A 132 6.28 -5.63 14.12
CA ARG A 132 7.20 -6.62 14.70
C ARG A 132 8.38 -6.85 13.76
N GLN A 133 9.58 -6.64 14.30
CA GLN A 133 10.83 -6.87 13.60
C GLN A 133 11.89 -7.37 14.59
N ASP A 134 12.68 -8.39 14.22
CA ASP A 134 13.72 -8.98 15.09
C ASP A 134 13.21 -9.37 16.50
N GLY A 135 12.00 -9.90 16.57
CA GLY A 135 11.36 -10.30 17.84
C GLY A 135 10.87 -9.13 18.71
N ARG A 136 11.03 -7.89 18.27
CA ARG A 136 10.60 -6.67 18.99
C ARG A 136 9.41 -6.01 18.30
N TRP A 137 8.63 -5.25 19.08
CA TRP A 137 7.60 -4.37 18.56
C TRP A 137 8.14 -2.94 18.47
N LEU A 138 8.08 -2.37 17.29
CA LEU A 138 8.36 -0.96 17.02
C LEU A 138 7.01 -0.24 16.98
N THR A 139 6.87 0.82 17.79
CA THR A 139 5.62 1.56 17.89
C THR A 139 5.71 2.87 17.12
N PHE A 140 4.69 3.14 16.34
CA PHE A 140 4.52 4.38 15.59
C PHE A 140 3.20 5.04 15.99
N ARG A 141 3.18 6.36 16.05
CA ARG A 141 1.98 7.16 16.33
C ARG A 141 1.50 7.83 15.07
N VAL A 142 0.23 7.60 14.73
CA VAL A 142 -0.42 8.25 13.59
C VAL A 142 -0.44 9.76 13.80
N THR A 143 -0.02 10.49 12.79
CA THR A 143 -0.05 11.96 12.76
C THR A 143 -1.12 12.47 11.80
N GLU A 144 -1.37 11.76 10.70
CA GLU A 144 -2.30 12.20 9.67
C GLU A 144 -2.87 10.99 8.91
N VAL A 145 -4.12 11.11 8.46
CA VAL A 145 -4.74 10.22 7.49
C VAL A 145 -5.21 11.08 6.32
N ALA A 146 -4.71 10.81 5.14
CA ALA A 146 -5.01 11.59 3.94
C ALA A 146 -5.49 10.69 2.79
N ARG A 147 -6.30 11.26 1.90
CA ARG A 147 -6.76 10.59 0.68
C ARG A 147 -6.28 11.37 -0.53
N TYR A 148 -5.75 10.65 -1.51
CA TYR A 148 -5.21 11.24 -2.73
C TYR A 148 -5.75 10.53 -3.97
N PRO A 149 -6.17 11.28 -4.99
CA PRO A 149 -6.46 10.70 -6.30
C PRO A 149 -5.22 9.99 -6.86
N LYS A 150 -5.37 8.81 -7.45
CA LYS A 150 -4.25 8.05 -8.02
C LYS A 150 -3.49 8.81 -9.11
N ASN A 151 -4.20 9.61 -9.91
CA ASN A 151 -3.62 10.45 -10.97
C ASN A 151 -2.92 11.74 -10.45
N ALA A 152 -3.02 12.04 -9.15
CA ALA A 152 -2.36 13.18 -8.49
C ALA A 152 -1.73 12.72 -7.17
N PHE A 153 -1.17 11.51 -7.16
CA PHE A 153 -0.57 10.93 -5.97
C PHE A 153 0.73 11.66 -5.59
N PRO A 154 0.88 12.13 -4.34
CA PRO A 154 2.03 12.93 -3.92
C PRO A 154 3.25 12.04 -3.60
N THR A 155 3.83 11.40 -4.62
CA THR A 155 4.91 10.41 -4.49
C THR A 155 6.07 10.91 -3.63
N ALA A 156 6.53 12.15 -3.86
CA ALA A 156 7.62 12.74 -3.09
C ALA A 156 7.28 12.90 -1.59
N ARG A 157 6.03 13.18 -1.24
CA ARG A 157 5.59 13.29 0.16
C ARG A 157 5.51 11.93 0.84
N VAL A 158 5.10 10.92 0.09
CA VAL A 158 4.87 9.56 0.63
C VAL A 158 6.18 8.79 0.76
N TYR A 159 7.04 8.85 -0.27
CA TYR A 159 8.26 8.06 -0.38
C TYR A 159 9.55 8.86 -0.19
N GLY A 160 9.47 10.19 -0.23
CA GLY A 160 10.64 11.05 -0.09
C GLY A 160 11.31 10.91 1.28
N PRO A 161 12.60 11.25 1.39
CA PRO A 161 13.37 11.10 2.63
C PRO A 161 12.77 11.94 3.77
N THR A 162 12.83 11.39 4.99
CA THR A 162 12.45 12.09 6.22
C THR A 162 13.63 12.05 7.21
N PRO A 163 13.79 13.07 8.08
CA PRO A 163 14.91 13.13 9.02
C PRO A 163 14.82 12.07 10.12
N ASP A 164 13.61 11.58 10.40
CA ASP A 164 13.31 10.64 11.46
C ASP A 164 12.67 9.37 10.92
N PRO A 165 12.68 8.25 11.69
CA PRO A 165 11.95 7.04 11.35
C PRO A 165 10.44 7.32 11.26
N GLN A 166 9.88 7.04 10.11
CA GLN A 166 8.45 7.21 9.85
C GLN A 166 7.84 5.95 9.22
N LEU A 167 6.51 5.85 9.31
CA LEU A 167 5.77 4.78 8.69
C LEU A 167 4.69 5.35 7.77
N ARG A 168 4.46 4.68 6.65
CA ARG A 168 3.34 4.91 5.73
C ARG A 168 2.53 3.64 5.62
N LEU A 169 1.21 3.73 5.90
CA LEU A 169 0.29 2.65 5.55
C LEU A 169 -0.54 3.10 4.37
N ILE A 170 -0.68 2.23 3.36
CA ILE A 170 -1.33 2.60 2.10
C ILE A 170 -2.38 1.55 1.73
N THR A 171 -3.55 2.00 1.32
CA THR A 171 -4.60 1.17 0.72
C THR A 171 -5.32 1.94 -0.38
N CYS A 172 -6.07 1.24 -1.21
CA CYS A 172 -7.01 1.86 -2.13
C CYS A 172 -8.12 2.58 -1.38
N GLY A 173 -8.82 3.51 -2.05
CA GLY A 173 -9.95 4.22 -1.46
C GLY A 173 -10.74 5.02 -2.46
N GLY A 174 -11.74 5.77 -1.96
CA GLY A 174 -12.61 6.57 -2.81
C GLY A 174 -13.67 5.75 -3.53
N VAL A 175 -14.05 6.19 -4.72
CA VAL A 175 -15.08 5.55 -5.55
C VAL A 175 -14.44 4.41 -6.37
N PHE A 176 -15.08 3.25 -6.36
CA PHE A 176 -14.69 2.15 -7.24
C PHE A 176 -15.10 2.47 -8.68
N ASP A 177 -14.15 2.41 -9.58
CA ASP A 177 -14.35 2.58 -11.02
C ASP A 177 -14.45 1.21 -11.68
N SER A 178 -15.67 0.78 -11.96
CA SER A 178 -15.94 -0.54 -12.54
C SER A 178 -15.36 -0.71 -13.95
N ALA A 179 -15.19 0.39 -14.70
CA ALA A 179 -14.59 0.32 -16.03
C ALA A 179 -13.08 0.06 -15.98
N ARG A 180 -12.43 0.46 -14.88
CA ARG A 180 -11.00 0.24 -14.63
C ARG A 180 -10.72 -0.92 -13.67
N GLY A 181 -11.76 -1.48 -13.04
CA GLY A 181 -11.60 -2.52 -12.02
C GLY A 181 -10.81 -2.05 -10.79
N SER A 182 -10.81 -0.75 -10.47
CA SER A 182 -9.95 -0.18 -9.43
C SER A 182 -10.59 1.02 -8.73
N TYR A 183 -10.19 1.27 -7.49
CA TYR A 183 -10.54 2.50 -6.78
C TYR A 183 -9.79 3.71 -7.36
N ARG A 184 -10.45 4.89 -7.36
CA ARG A 184 -9.88 6.12 -7.91
C ARG A 184 -8.82 6.76 -7.05
N ASP A 185 -8.83 6.50 -5.74
CA ASP A 185 -7.95 7.13 -4.77
C ASP A 185 -7.08 6.10 -4.04
N ASN A 186 -6.08 6.60 -3.32
CA ASN A 186 -5.38 5.90 -2.26
C ASN A 186 -5.61 6.63 -0.93
N VAL A 187 -5.71 5.86 0.14
CA VAL A 187 -5.63 6.34 1.53
C VAL A 187 -4.22 6.11 2.01
N VAL A 188 -3.61 7.16 2.58
CA VAL A 188 -2.28 7.12 3.17
C VAL A 188 -2.35 7.55 4.63
N VAL A 189 -1.86 6.71 5.52
CA VAL A 189 -1.65 7.02 6.92
C VAL A 189 -0.19 7.39 7.12
N TYR A 190 0.07 8.52 7.74
CA TYR A 190 1.38 8.98 8.15
C TYR A 190 1.55 8.75 9.63
N ALA A 191 2.66 8.14 10.03
CA ALA A 191 2.98 7.92 11.43
C ALA A 191 4.48 8.14 11.67
N VAL A 192 4.83 8.55 12.89
CA VAL A 192 6.19 8.78 13.35
C VAL A 192 6.53 7.80 14.47
N ALA A 193 7.79 7.48 14.66
CA ALA A 193 8.24 6.66 15.80
C ALA A 193 7.76 7.28 17.12
N ALA A 194 7.23 6.45 18.04
CA ALA A 194 6.65 6.87 19.32
C ALA A 194 7.65 6.76 20.46
#